data_8b52d793e5ff043b6edba52efc6aa765
#
_entry.id   8b52d793e5ff043b6edba52efc6aa765
#
_cell.length_a   1.000
_cell.length_b   1.000
_cell.length_c   1.000
_cell.angle_alpha   90.00
_cell.angle_beta   90.00
_cell.angle_gamma   90.00
#
_symmetry.space_group_name_H-M   'P 1'
#
loop_
_entity.id
_entity.type
_entity.pdbx_description
1 polymer ?
#
loop_
_entity_poly.entity_id
_entity_poly.type
_entity_poly.pdbx_seq_one_letter_code
_entity_poly.pdbx_strand_id
1 'polypeptide(L)'
;MKILLPIDGSKCSEAAVCEVAARPSPPDSEVRLVYALEMYPRNLHGAGVLPPERYEDLENFDRARSRNFLDEATSVLKTAGFRDEQITNVVAVGSPKRIIIDEAENWGADLIVVGSHGDGAIKRFLLGSVSLALAMHAPCSVMIVRSKEQ
;
A
#
# COMPACT_ATOMS: atom_id res chain seq x y z
N MET A 1 -12.21 12.77 7.89
CA MET A 1 -10.91 12.82 7.17
C MET A 1 -10.70 11.49 6.47
N LYS A 2 -10.36 11.52 5.19
CA LYS A 2 -10.11 10.32 4.37
C LYS A 2 -8.61 10.05 4.27
N ILE A 3 -8.18 8.93 4.82
CA ILE A 3 -6.77 8.51 4.89
C ILE A 3 -6.54 7.33 3.95
N LEU A 4 -5.63 7.49 2.99
CA LEU A 4 -5.21 6.42 2.09
C LEU A 4 -3.91 5.80 2.60
N LEU A 5 -3.88 4.48 2.77
CA LEU A 5 -2.76 3.69 3.27
C LEU A 5 -2.34 2.64 2.23
N PRO A 6 -1.30 2.89 1.44
CA PRO A 6 -0.69 1.87 0.60
C PRO A 6 0.01 0.79 1.42
N ILE A 7 -0.30 -0.47 1.14
CA ILE A 7 0.23 -1.66 1.82
C ILE A 7 1.01 -2.50 0.80
N ASP A 8 2.22 -2.92 1.14
CA ASP A 8 3.06 -3.82 0.34
C ASP A 8 3.66 -4.97 1.15
N GLY A 9 3.38 -5.00 2.47
CA GLY A 9 3.92 -5.97 3.40
C GLY A 9 5.35 -5.67 3.87
N SER A 10 5.91 -4.52 3.50
CA SER A 10 7.20 -4.09 4.03
C SER A 10 7.08 -3.56 5.47
N LYS A 11 8.18 -3.60 6.22
CA LYS A 11 8.25 -3.02 7.57
C LYS A 11 7.91 -1.52 7.60
N CYS A 12 8.17 -0.80 6.53
CA CYS A 12 7.83 0.61 6.43
C CYS A 12 6.33 0.80 6.20
N SER A 13 5.65 -0.06 5.43
CA SER A 13 4.19 0.00 5.29
C SER A 13 3.49 -0.40 6.59
N GLU A 14 4.00 -1.41 7.32
CA GLU A 14 3.53 -1.74 8.67
C GLU A 14 3.68 -0.55 9.64
N ALA A 15 4.83 0.13 9.61
CA ALA A 15 5.05 1.33 10.42
C ALA A 15 4.07 2.46 10.05
N ALA A 16 3.69 2.59 8.78
CA ALA A 16 2.68 3.56 8.34
C ALA A 16 1.29 3.24 8.93
N VAL A 17 0.90 1.97 8.97
CA VAL A 17 -0.34 1.52 9.63
C VAL A 17 -0.31 1.83 11.13
N CYS A 18 0.80 1.49 11.80
CA CYS A 18 0.98 1.77 13.23
C CYS A 18 0.96 3.29 13.53
N GLU A 19 1.49 4.11 12.64
CA GLU A 19 1.48 5.57 12.78
C GLU A 19 0.05 6.12 12.73
N VAL A 20 -0.80 5.64 11.81
CA VAL A 20 -2.22 6.01 11.76
C VAL A 20 -2.96 5.50 13.00
N ALA A 21 -2.70 4.27 13.41
CA ALA A 21 -3.31 3.66 14.59
C ALA A 21 -2.99 4.41 15.90
N ALA A 22 -1.77 4.95 16.01
CA ALA A 22 -1.30 5.66 17.20
C ALA A 22 -1.75 7.13 17.29
N ARG A 23 -2.20 7.72 16.18
CA ARG A 23 -2.60 9.13 16.14
C ARG A 23 -4.07 9.31 16.41
N PRO A 24 -4.44 10.33 17.21
CA PRO A 24 -5.83 10.75 17.32
C PRO A 24 -6.35 11.16 15.94
N SER A 25 -7.36 10.45 15.45
CA SER A 25 -8.05 10.81 14.21
C SER A 25 -9.43 11.38 14.54
N PRO A 26 -9.96 12.30 13.73
CA PRO A 26 -11.35 12.75 13.88
C PRO A 26 -12.30 11.56 13.93
N PRO A 27 -13.38 11.61 14.73
CA PRO A 27 -14.28 10.44 14.95
C PRO A 27 -14.83 9.81 13.69
N ASP A 28 -15.03 10.62 12.63
CA ASP A 28 -15.59 10.18 11.34
C ASP A 28 -14.49 10.00 10.27
N SER A 29 -13.27 9.69 10.70
CA SER A 29 -12.19 9.39 9.76
C SER A 29 -12.43 8.04 9.10
N GLU A 30 -12.21 7.99 7.78
CA GLU A 30 -12.25 6.78 6.98
C GLU A 30 -10.82 6.41 6.56
N VAL A 31 -10.50 5.13 6.59
CA VAL A 31 -9.20 4.61 6.16
C VAL A 31 -9.42 3.66 4.99
N ARG A 32 -8.69 3.90 3.90
CA ARG A 32 -8.67 3.00 2.75
C ARG A 32 -7.29 2.39 2.60
N LEU A 33 -7.22 1.07 2.78
CA LEU A 33 -6.04 0.26 2.56
C LEU A 33 -5.96 -0.12 1.08
N VAL A 34 -4.83 0.13 0.42
CA VAL A 34 -4.64 -0.16 -1.01
C VAL A 34 -3.44 -1.07 -1.20
N TYR A 35 -3.66 -2.21 -1.84
CA TYR A 35 -2.60 -3.10 -2.30
C TYR A 35 -2.54 -3.11 -3.83
N ALA A 36 -1.37 -2.81 -4.37
CA ALA A 36 -1.12 -2.86 -5.81
C ALA A 36 -0.48 -4.19 -6.18
N LEU A 37 -1.20 -5.00 -6.97
CA LEU A 37 -0.66 -6.21 -7.59
C LEU A 37 0.11 -5.82 -8.85
N GLU A 38 1.40 -6.09 -8.89
CA GLU A 38 2.19 -5.87 -10.10
C GLU A 38 1.81 -6.91 -11.18
N MET A 39 1.68 -6.43 -12.41
CA MET A 39 1.44 -7.33 -13.55
C MET A 39 2.71 -8.09 -13.89
N TYR A 40 2.65 -9.41 -13.89
CA TYR A 40 3.71 -10.21 -14.48
C TYR A 40 3.63 -10.11 -16.01
N PRO A 41 4.69 -9.67 -16.69
CA PRO A 41 4.68 -9.57 -18.15
C PRO A 41 4.59 -10.98 -18.75
N ARG A 42 3.47 -11.28 -19.41
CA ARG A 42 3.23 -12.57 -20.10
C ARG A 42 4.16 -12.80 -21.31
N ASN A 43 4.84 -11.73 -21.78
CA ASN A 43 5.71 -11.76 -22.95
C ASN A 43 7.06 -11.10 -22.65
N LEU A 44 7.92 -11.78 -21.90
CA LEU A 44 9.34 -11.46 -21.86
C LEU A 44 10.01 -12.03 -23.12
N HIS A 45 10.19 -11.18 -24.13
CA HIS A 45 11.00 -11.53 -25.30
C HIS A 45 12.43 -11.86 -24.82
N GLY A 46 12.79 -13.15 -24.82
CA GLY A 46 14.16 -13.61 -24.55
C GLY A 46 14.43 -14.33 -23.23
N ALA A 47 13.59 -14.27 -22.22
CA ALA A 47 13.64 -15.16 -21.06
C ALA A 47 12.47 -16.14 -21.17
N GLY A 48 12.71 -17.43 -21.07
CA GLY A 48 11.74 -18.49 -21.36
C GLY A 48 10.34 -18.18 -20.84
N VAL A 49 9.37 -18.31 -21.74
CA VAL A 49 7.95 -18.11 -21.43
C VAL A 49 7.55 -19.11 -20.35
N LEU A 50 7.13 -18.63 -19.18
CA LEU A 50 6.54 -19.50 -18.17
C LEU A 50 5.26 -20.13 -18.74
N PRO A 51 4.96 -21.40 -18.43
CA PRO A 51 3.68 -21.99 -18.80
C PRO A 51 2.50 -21.20 -18.23
N PRO A 52 1.35 -21.12 -18.91
CA PRO A 52 0.18 -20.38 -18.43
C PRO A 52 -0.23 -20.72 -17.00
N GLU A 53 -0.13 -21.99 -16.61
CA GLU A 53 -0.44 -22.49 -15.27
C GLU A 53 0.43 -21.82 -14.18
N ARG A 54 1.69 -21.54 -14.51
CA ARG A 54 2.62 -20.85 -13.58
C ARG A 54 2.25 -19.40 -13.35
N TYR A 55 1.66 -18.73 -14.34
CA TYR A 55 1.16 -17.35 -14.15
C TYR A 55 -0.06 -17.33 -13.24
N GLU A 56 -0.99 -18.26 -13.42
CA GLU A 56 -2.16 -18.39 -12.55
C GLU A 56 -1.77 -18.70 -11.11
N ASP A 57 -0.80 -19.59 -10.90
CA ASP A 57 -0.27 -19.90 -9.57
C ASP A 57 0.36 -18.66 -8.89
N LEU A 58 1.15 -17.89 -9.64
CA LEU A 58 1.77 -16.66 -9.13
C LEU A 58 0.72 -15.58 -8.81
N GLU A 59 -0.25 -15.37 -9.70
CA GLU A 59 -1.35 -14.43 -9.46
C GLU A 59 -2.19 -14.83 -8.23
N ASN A 60 -2.49 -16.11 -8.07
CA ASN A 60 -3.22 -16.64 -6.92
C ASN A 60 -2.42 -16.48 -5.62
N PHE A 61 -1.11 -16.74 -5.67
CA PHE A 61 -0.22 -16.55 -4.54
C PHE A 61 -0.17 -15.08 -4.10
N ASP A 62 -0.02 -14.15 -5.04
CA ASP A 62 0.02 -12.73 -4.72
C ASP A 62 -1.32 -12.19 -4.23
N ARG A 63 -2.44 -12.70 -4.77
CA ARG A 63 -3.77 -12.38 -4.25
C ARG A 63 -3.98 -12.87 -2.82
N ALA A 64 -3.51 -14.07 -2.50
CA ALA A 64 -3.57 -14.60 -1.14
C ALA A 64 -2.69 -13.78 -0.18
N ARG A 65 -1.48 -13.45 -0.63
CA ARG A 65 -0.53 -12.62 0.13
C ARG A 65 -1.09 -11.21 0.38
N SER A 66 -1.70 -10.58 -0.62
CA SER A 66 -2.31 -9.26 -0.47
C SER A 66 -3.43 -9.25 0.56
N ARG A 67 -4.27 -10.29 0.58
CA ARG A 67 -5.32 -10.44 1.58
C ARG A 67 -4.76 -10.50 3.00
N ASN A 68 -3.73 -11.32 3.22
CA ASN A 68 -3.10 -11.43 4.53
C ASN A 68 -2.59 -10.07 5.05
N PHE A 69 -1.89 -9.31 4.23
CA PHE A 69 -1.39 -7.99 4.63
C PHE A 69 -2.50 -6.98 4.90
N LEU A 70 -3.56 -7.00 4.10
CA LEU A 70 -4.72 -6.14 4.31
C LEU A 70 -5.49 -6.52 5.59
N ASP A 71 -5.63 -7.81 5.87
CA ASP A 71 -6.29 -8.32 7.08
C ASP A 71 -5.48 -7.97 8.34
N GLU A 72 -4.16 -8.09 8.30
CA GLU A 72 -3.27 -7.68 9.38
C GLU A 72 -3.37 -6.17 9.65
N ALA A 73 -3.28 -5.35 8.60
CA ALA A 73 -3.43 -3.89 8.72
C ALA A 73 -4.82 -3.50 9.26
N THR A 74 -5.88 -4.14 8.77
CA THR A 74 -7.24 -3.96 9.26
C THR A 74 -7.35 -4.29 10.75
N SER A 75 -6.74 -5.39 11.19
CA SER A 75 -6.75 -5.81 12.59
C SER A 75 -6.05 -4.78 13.50
N VAL A 76 -4.94 -4.22 13.07
CA VAL A 76 -4.22 -3.17 13.80
C VAL A 76 -5.10 -1.92 13.97
N LEU A 77 -5.77 -1.47 12.89
CA LEU A 77 -6.65 -0.31 12.93
C LEU A 77 -7.87 -0.54 13.83
N LYS A 78 -8.48 -1.73 13.77
CA LYS A 78 -9.60 -2.10 14.67
C LYS A 78 -9.18 -2.09 16.13
N THR A 79 -8.00 -2.61 16.43
CA THR A 79 -7.44 -2.61 17.81
C THR A 79 -7.22 -1.17 18.30
N ALA A 80 -6.91 -0.25 17.41
CA ALA A 80 -6.77 1.19 17.70
C ALA A 80 -8.11 1.94 17.80
N GLY A 81 -9.25 1.28 17.55
CA GLY A 81 -10.59 1.84 17.73
C GLY A 81 -11.32 2.26 16.46
N PHE A 82 -10.75 2.00 15.28
CA PHE A 82 -11.51 2.17 14.03
C PHE A 82 -12.59 1.10 13.91
N ARG A 83 -13.80 1.51 13.51
CA ARG A 83 -14.93 0.61 13.27
C ARG A 83 -14.85 -0.01 11.87
N ASP A 84 -15.53 -1.13 11.65
CA ASP A 84 -15.52 -1.84 10.37
C ASP A 84 -15.95 -0.96 9.20
N GLU A 85 -16.99 -0.17 9.40
CA GLU A 85 -17.50 0.75 8.38
C GLU A 85 -16.53 1.89 8.01
N GLN A 86 -15.52 2.13 8.82
CA GLN A 86 -14.49 3.15 8.56
C GLN A 86 -13.30 2.61 7.78
N ILE A 87 -13.19 1.31 7.59
CA ILE A 87 -12.05 0.67 6.92
C ILE A 87 -12.50 0.03 5.61
N THR A 88 -11.83 0.37 4.52
CA THR A 88 -12.08 -0.21 3.19
C THR A 88 -10.79 -0.79 2.61
N ASN A 89 -10.85 -2.00 2.07
CA ASN A 89 -9.72 -2.66 1.43
C ASN A 89 -9.89 -2.65 -0.10
N VAL A 90 -8.86 -2.22 -0.81
CA VAL A 90 -8.80 -2.17 -2.28
C VAL A 90 -7.57 -2.95 -2.76
N VAL A 91 -7.79 -3.86 -3.71
CA VAL A 91 -6.72 -4.55 -4.44
C VAL A 91 -6.87 -4.20 -5.91
N ALA A 92 -5.85 -3.57 -6.48
CA ALA A 92 -5.83 -3.17 -7.88
C ALA A 92 -4.60 -3.70 -8.59
N VAL A 93 -4.71 -4.01 -9.89
CA VAL A 93 -3.62 -4.56 -10.71
C VAL A 93 -2.97 -3.43 -11.50
N GLY A 94 -1.66 -3.26 -11.37
CA GLY A 94 -0.90 -2.28 -12.13
C GLY A 94 0.27 -1.66 -11.35
N SER A 95 0.78 -0.54 -11.85
CA SER A 95 1.87 0.18 -11.20
C SER A 95 1.44 0.79 -9.86
N PRO A 96 2.11 0.48 -8.74
CA PRO A 96 1.76 1.02 -7.43
C PRO A 96 1.64 2.54 -7.39
N LYS A 97 2.57 3.25 -8.02
CA LYS A 97 2.56 4.73 -8.08
C LYS A 97 1.28 5.27 -8.68
N ARG A 98 0.86 4.69 -9.81
CA ARG A 98 -0.33 5.14 -10.53
C ARG A 98 -1.59 4.78 -9.79
N ILE A 99 -1.70 3.54 -9.33
CA ILE A 99 -2.86 3.06 -8.56
C ILE A 99 -3.12 3.95 -7.35
N ILE A 100 -2.07 4.29 -6.58
CA ILE A 100 -2.23 5.07 -5.35
C ILE A 100 -2.66 6.51 -5.67
N ILE A 101 -2.09 7.12 -6.71
CA ILE A 101 -2.46 8.49 -7.14
C ILE A 101 -3.90 8.51 -7.65
N ASP A 102 -4.26 7.59 -8.56
CA ASP A 102 -5.59 7.49 -9.14
C ASP A 102 -6.64 7.22 -8.03
N GLU A 103 -6.31 6.35 -7.06
CA GLU A 103 -7.20 6.05 -5.93
C GLU A 103 -7.37 7.24 -5.00
N ALA A 104 -6.30 7.97 -4.72
CA ALA A 104 -6.35 9.19 -3.91
C ALA A 104 -7.25 10.26 -4.56
N GLU A 105 -7.12 10.44 -5.87
CA GLU A 105 -7.91 11.40 -6.63
C GLU A 105 -9.38 10.98 -6.70
N ASN A 106 -9.67 9.74 -7.11
CA ASN A 106 -11.03 9.24 -7.30
C ASN A 106 -11.82 9.15 -5.99
N TRP A 107 -11.17 8.80 -4.89
CA TRP A 107 -11.80 8.72 -3.57
C TRP A 107 -11.86 10.06 -2.86
N GLY A 108 -11.05 11.04 -3.28
CA GLY A 108 -10.90 12.33 -2.62
C GLY A 108 -10.22 12.19 -1.27
N ALA A 109 -9.05 11.55 -1.25
CA ALA A 109 -8.25 11.41 -0.04
C ALA A 109 -7.76 12.77 0.46
N ASP A 110 -7.78 12.96 1.78
CA ASP A 110 -7.22 14.16 2.45
C ASP A 110 -5.73 13.96 2.77
N LEU A 111 -5.35 12.71 3.01
CA LEU A 111 -4.00 12.32 3.44
C LEU A 111 -3.63 10.94 2.89
N ILE A 112 -2.44 10.84 2.31
CA ILE A 112 -1.78 9.56 2.05
C ILE A 112 -0.73 9.34 3.14
N VAL A 113 -0.75 8.18 3.82
CA VAL A 113 0.30 7.77 4.75
C VAL A 113 1.03 6.58 4.16
N VAL A 114 2.30 6.73 3.83
CA VAL A 114 3.07 5.74 3.08
C VAL A 114 4.40 5.45 3.76
N GLY A 115 4.84 4.19 3.68
CA GLY A 115 6.19 3.80 4.11
C GLY A 115 7.27 4.48 3.27
N SER A 116 8.40 4.80 3.88
CA SER A 116 9.51 5.45 3.17
C SER A 116 10.14 4.57 2.09
N HIS A 117 10.06 3.24 2.24
CA HIS A 117 10.62 2.24 1.33
C HIS A 117 9.71 1.01 1.31
N GLY A 118 9.75 0.23 0.20
CA GLY A 118 9.26 -1.15 0.13
C GLY A 118 10.38 -2.16 0.39
N ASP A 119 10.10 -3.45 0.24
CA ASP A 119 11.00 -4.59 0.53
C ASP A 119 12.33 -4.60 -0.26
N GLY A 120 12.49 -3.80 -1.30
CA GLY A 120 13.67 -3.81 -2.18
C GLY A 120 14.71 -2.71 -1.94
N ALA A 121 14.56 -1.84 -0.95
CA ALA A 121 15.41 -0.66 -0.82
C ALA A 121 16.52 -0.81 0.20
N ILE A 122 17.76 -0.86 -0.27
CA ILE A 122 18.99 -1.11 0.54
C ILE A 122 19.63 0.17 1.09
N LYS A 123 19.15 1.37 0.77
CA LYS A 123 19.86 2.61 1.15
C LYS A 123 19.09 3.48 2.12
N ARG A 124 19.67 3.61 3.31
CA ARG A 124 19.21 4.35 4.50
C ARG A 124 18.85 5.83 4.30
N PHE A 125 19.16 6.43 3.15
CA PHE A 125 19.05 7.87 2.92
C PHE A 125 18.14 8.25 1.75
N LEU A 126 17.65 7.30 0.94
CA LEU A 126 16.83 7.59 -0.23
C LEU A 126 15.38 7.16 0.02
N LEU A 127 14.45 7.96 -0.44
CA LEU A 127 13.05 7.58 -0.50
C LEU A 127 12.84 6.49 -1.56
N GLY A 128 11.96 5.57 -1.28
CA GLY A 128 11.52 4.58 -2.26
C GLY A 128 10.85 5.24 -3.47
N SER A 129 10.83 4.52 -4.58
CA SER A 129 10.29 5.07 -5.84
C SER A 129 8.80 5.43 -5.77
N VAL A 130 8.04 4.74 -4.92
CA VAL A 130 6.60 5.03 -4.69
C VAL A 130 6.46 6.27 -3.82
N SER A 131 7.09 6.30 -2.65
CA SER A 131 7.02 7.44 -1.74
C SER A 131 7.51 8.74 -2.36
N LEU A 132 8.57 8.68 -3.18
CA LEU A 132 9.05 9.84 -3.94
C LEU A 132 8.01 10.30 -4.98
N ALA A 133 7.42 9.40 -5.74
CA ALA A 133 6.40 9.74 -6.73
C ALA A 133 5.16 10.38 -6.07
N LEU A 134 4.73 9.84 -4.91
CA LEU A 134 3.62 10.41 -4.15
C LEU A 134 3.94 11.80 -3.61
N ALA A 135 5.15 12.02 -3.09
CA ALA A 135 5.59 13.34 -2.63
C ALA A 135 5.55 14.42 -3.74
N MET A 136 5.74 14.00 -5.00
CA MET A 136 5.78 14.91 -6.15
C MET A 136 4.42 15.10 -6.83
N HIS A 137 3.54 14.09 -6.80
CA HIS A 137 2.37 14.04 -7.69
C HIS A 137 1.04 13.74 -6.98
N ALA A 138 1.03 13.50 -5.67
CA ALA A 138 -0.22 13.23 -4.97
C ALA A 138 -1.17 14.44 -5.00
N PRO A 139 -2.50 14.21 -5.12
CA PRO A 139 -3.48 15.28 -5.13
C PRO A 139 -3.78 15.86 -3.74
N CYS A 140 -3.20 15.29 -2.69
CA CYS A 140 -3.43 15.65 -1.29
C CYS A 140 -2.13 15.62 -0.48
N SER A 141 -2.22 15.87 0.84
CA SER A 141 -1.08 15.77 1.75
C SER A 141 -0.49 14.37 1.78
N VAL A 142 0.84 14.27 1.92
CA VAL A 142 1.56 12.99 2.01
C VAL A 142 2.40 12.96 3.28
N MET A 143 2.20 11.93 4.09
CA MET A 143 3.02 11.61 5.24
C MET A 143 3.88 10.38 4.90
N ILE A 144 5.20 10.54 5.00
CA ILE A 144 6.16 9.47 4.77
C ILE A 144 6.68 8.96 6.10
N VAL A 145 6.45 7.68 6.37
CA VAL A 145 6.80 7.03 7.64
C VAL A 145 8.04 6.15 7.46
N ARG A 146 8.98 6.27 8.39
CA ARG A 146 10.16 5.41 8.46
C ARG A 146 9.98 4.36 9.55
N SER A 147 10.38 3.13 9.27
CA SER A 147 10.51 2.13 10.32
C SER A 147 11.63 2.51 11.30
N LYS A 148 11.38 2.32 12.60
CA LYS A 148 12.38 2.59 13.65
C LYS A 148 13.46 1.49 13.75
N GLU A 149 13.27 0.38 13.04
CA GLU A 149 14.16 -0.78 13.07
C GLU A 149 15.24 -0.78 11.97
N GLN A 150 15.65 0.39 11.51
CA GLN A 150 16.75 0.51 10.54
C GLN A 150 17.95 1.20 11.15
#